data_64926e08e135e7cde57117a73dd6f6ed
#
_entry.id   64926e08e135e7cde57117a73dd6f6ed
#
_cell.length_a   1.000
_cell.length_b   1.000
_cell.length_c   1.000
_cell.angle_alpha   90.00
_cell.angle_beta   90.00
_cell.angle_gamma   90.00
#
_symmetry.space_group_name_H-M   'P 1'
#
loop_
_entity.id
_entity.type
_entity.pdbx_description
1 polymer ?
#
loop_
_entity_poly.entity_id
_entity_poly.type
_entity_poly.pdbx_seq_one_letter_code
_entity_poly.pdbx_strand_id
1 'polypeptide(L)'
;MVIQVFTLASEGHVVKLSEVKLFGKWTYDNIEVRDPSLKKYICLKPYILPHTSGRHEHRRFGKAEVPIVERLMNKLMRPGENMGKKHLAYNIVKKAFELIYLKTGQNPLQVLVRAIENAAPREETTRIMYGGISYHVSVDISPMRRIDLALRHLTDGARDKAFNNPITIEEALAEEIIAASNNDPKSYAIQKKEEIERIALSSR
;
A
#
# COMPACT_ATOMS: atom_id res chain seq x y z
N MET A 1 -11.97 -22.56 13.30
CA MET A 1 -12.36 -21.62 12.21
C MET A 1 -13.60 -20.88 12.71
N VAL A 2 -13.40 -19.71 13.34
CA VAL A 2 -14.51 -18.94 13.95
C VAL A 2 -15.03 -17.97 12.90
N ILE A 3 -16.25 -18.21 12.43
CA ILE A 3 -16.98 -17.32 11.53
C ILE A 3 -17.51 -16.17 12.38
N GLN A 4 -16.86 -14.99 12.31
CA GLN A 4 -17.42 -13.79 12.92
C GLN A 4 -18.56 -13.27 12.05
N VAL A 5 -19.79 -13.41 12.55
CA VAL A 5 -21.01 -12.89 11.96
C VAL A 5 -21.23 -11.48 12.47
N PHE A 6 -21.14 -10.47 11.60
CA PHE A 6 -21.55 -9.11 11.91
C PHE A 6 -23.05 -8.97 11.61
N THR A 7 -23.85 -8.76 12.66
CA THR A 7 -25.29 -8.46 12.54
C THR A 7 -25.46 -6.97 12.34
N LEU A 8 -25.89 -6.54 11.16
CA LEU A 8 -26.48 -5.22 10.97
C LEU A 8 -27.95 -5.30 11.34
N ALA A 9 -28.31 -4.64 12.44
CA ALA A 9 -29.69 -4.60 12.94
C ALA A 9 -30.55 -3.67 12.08
N SER A 10 -31.21 -4.21 11.09
CA SER A 10 -32.53 -3.90 10.57
C SER A 10 -32.78 -4.83 9.38
N GLU A 11 -33.73 -5.77 9.53
CA GLU A 11 -34.11 -6.78 8.57
C GLU A 11 -33.08 -7.94 8.38
N GLY A 12 -33.00 -8.85 9.31
CA GLY A 12 -32.63 -10.29 9.20
C GLY A 12 -31.61 -10.80 8.17
N HIS A 13 -30.93 -9.95 7.43
CA HIS A 13 -29.94 -10.34 6.44
C HIS A 13 -28.55 -10.46 7.06
N VAL A 14 -28.15 -11.68 7.36
CA VAL A 14 -26.78 -12.04 7.75
C VAL A 14 -25.91 -11.99 6.51
N VAL A 15 -25.21 -10.88 6.29
CA VAL A 15 -24.21 -10.78 5.21
C VAL A 15 -23.02 -11.65 5.56
N LYS A 16 -22.76 -12.70 4.78
CA LYS A 16 -21.56 -13.52 4.94
C LYS A 16 -20.34 -12.69 4.58
N LEU A 17 -19.27 -12.80 5.36
CA LEU A 17 -17.99 -12.10 5.10
C LEU A 17 -17.45 -12.33 3.66
N SER A 18 -17.76 -13.48 3.06
CA SER A 18 -17.42 -13.80 1.66
C SER A 18 -18.19 -12.95 0.63
N GLU A 19 -19.30 -12.33 1.02
CA GLU A 19 -20.11 -11.48 0.14
C GLU A 19 -19.65 -10.01 0.12
N VAL A 20 -18.79 -9.63 1.08
CA VAL A 20 -18.29 -8.26 1.18
C VAL A 20 -17.24 -8.02 0.10
N LYS A 21 -17.56 -7.11 -0.83
CA LYS A 21 -16.67 -6.71 -1.92
C LYS A 21 -16.13 -5.29 -1.72
N LEU A 22 -14.85 -5.10 -1.94
CA LEU A 22 -14.23 -3.77 -1.96
C LEU A 22 -14.84 -2.93 -3.08
N PHE A 23 -15.29 -1.71 -2.76
CA PHE A 23 -15.99 -0.81 -3.69
C PHE A 23 -17.24 -1.45 -4.36
N GLY A 24 -17.78 -2.54 -3.80
CA GLY A 24 -18.87 -3.31 -4.37
C GLY A 24 -18.50 -4.17 -5.59
N LYS A 25 -17.22 -4.23 -5.98
CA LYS A 25 -16.77 -4.92 -7.21
C LYS A 25 -15.76 -6.05 -6.94
N TRP A 26 -14.76 -5.82 -6.07
CA TRP A 26 -13.59 -6.68 -5.94
C TRP A 26 -13.70 -7.60 -4.73
N THR A 27 -13.45 -8.89 -4.92
CA THR A 27 -13.43 -9.89 -3.84
C THR A 27 -12.09 -9.89 -3.13
N TYR A 28 -12.11 -10.25 -1.83
CA TYR A 28 -10.90 -10.45 -1.04
C TYR A 28 -10.42 -11.90 -1.06
N ASP A 29 -11.16 -12.78 -1.73
CA ASP A 29 -10.84 -14.20 -1.79
C ASP A 29 -9.63 -14.45 -2.71
N ASN A 30 -8.87 -15.50 -2.38
CA ASN A 30 -7.72 -15.96 -3.15
C ASN A 30 -6.58 -14.93 -3.34
N ILE A 31 -6.42 -14.01 -2.38
CA ILE A 31 -5.29 -13.09 -2.39
C ILE A 31 -4.14 -13.72 -1.63
N GLU A 32 -3.05 -13.99 -2.33
CA GLU A 32 -1.85 -14.58 -1.77
C GLU A 32 -0.78 -13.52 -1.48
N VAL A 33 -0.24 -13.58 -0.26
CA VAL A 33 0.95 -12.84 0.14
C VAL A 33 2.12 -13.82 0.14
N ARG A 34 3.09 -13.64 -0.75
CA ARG A 34 4.25 -14.51 -0.94
C ARG A 34 5.29 -14.34 0.15
N ASP A 35 5.55 -13.07 0.55
CA ASP A 35 6.53 -12.78 1.60
C ASP A 35 5.94 -13.04 2.99
N PRO A 36 6.39 -14.08 3.71
CA PRO A 36 5.87 -14.43 5.03
C PRO A 36 6.09 -13.31 6.05
N SER A 37 7.13 -12.48 5.88
CA SER A 37 7.42 -11.36 6.78
C SER A 37 6.37 -10.26 6.70
N LEU A 38 5.78 -10.03 5.54
CA LEU A 38 4.77 -9.01 5.30
C LEU A 38 3.34 -9.48 5.56
N LYS A 39 3.10 -10.80 5.49
CA LYS A 39 1.77 -11.40 5.62
C LYS A 39 1.02 -10.96 6.88
N LYS A 40 1.73 -10.83 8.00
CA LYS A 40 1.15 -10.41 9.29
C LYS A 40 0.77 -8.92 9.34
N TYR A 41 1.37 -8.10 8.47
CA TYR A 41 1.24 -6.64 8.48
C TYR A 41 0.41 -6.10 7.31
N ILE A 42 0.02 -6.95 6.36
CA ILE A 42 -0.91 -6.63 5.28
C ILE A 42 -2.31 -7.07 5.71
N CYS A 43 -3.16 -6.11 6.07
CA CYS A 43 -4.53 -6.40 6.44
C CYS A 43 -5.41 -6.55 5.18
N LEU A 44 -5.92 -7.76 4.95
CA LEU A 44 -6.83 -8.12 3.88
C LEU A 44 -8.24 -8.44 4.39
N LYS A 45 -8.60 -7.93 5.58
CA LYS A 45 -9.96 -8.10 6.10
C LYS A 45 -10.96 -7.46 5.13
N PRO A 46 -12.10 -8.11 4.87
CA PRO A 46 -13.11 -7.58 3.97
C PRO A 46 -13.77 -6.33 4.54
N TYR A 47 -13.66 -5.23 3.83
CA TYR A 47 -14.31 -3.96 4.10
C TYR A 47 -14.99 -3.44 2.83
N ILE A 48 -16.25 -3.02 2.93
CA ILE A 48 -16.95 -2.37 1.83
C ILE A 48 -16.36 -0.99 1.59
N LEU A 49 -16.21 -0.21 2.67
CA LEU A 49 -15.61 1.11 2.66
C LEU A 49 -14.32 1.09 3.46
N PRO A 50 -13.16 1.31 2.82
CA PRO A 50 -11.87 1.30 3.51
C PRO A 50 -11.65 2.59 4.30
N HIS A 51 -12.29 2.71 5.46
CA HIS A 51 -12.22 3.85 6.35
C HIS A 51 -12.32 3.42 7.82
N THR A 52 -11.26 3.61 8.59
CA THR A 52 -11.17 3.19 10.01
C THR A 52 -11.32 4.35 11.00
N SER A 53 -11.60 5.57 10.55
CA SER A 53 -11.75 6.78 11.39
C SER A 53 -10.53 7.11 12.27
N GLY A 54 -9.34 6.57 11.96
CA GLY A 54 -8.09 6.91 12.64
C GLY A 54 -7.90 6.28 14.03
N ARG A 55 -8.83 5.49 14.54
CA ARG A 55 -8.78 4.91 15.92
C ARG A 55 -7.61 3.95 16.15
N HIS A 56 -6.92 3.50 15.11
CA HIS A 56 -5.76 2.62 15.18
C HIS A 56 -4.52 3.26 15.82
N GLU A 57 -4.43 4.58 15.86
CA GLU A 57 -3.27 5.32 16.40
C GLU A 57 -3.09 5.14 17.90
N HIS A 58 -4.14 4.79 18.65
CA HIS A 58 -4.08 4.57 20.10
C HIS A 58 -3.38 3.27 20.51
N ARG A 59 -3.09 2.37 19.57
CA ARG A 59 -2.46 1.07 19.84
C ARG A 59 -1.12 0.96 19.12
N ARG A 60 -0.11 0.48 19.87
CA ARG A 60 1.17 0.11 19.25
C ARG A 60 0.92 -0.96 18.17
N PHE A 61 1.45 -0.77 16.98
CA PHE A 61 1.21 -1.62 15.80
C PHE A 61 -0.26 -1.69 15.30
N GLY A 62 -1.17 -0.89 15.84
CA GLY A 62 -2.56 -0.82 15.37
C GLY A 62 -2.70 -0.51 13.88
N LYS A 63 -1.71 0.17 13.30
CA LYS A 63 -1.62 0.45 11.86
C LYS A 63 -1.59 -0.84 10.99
N ALA A 64 -1.12 -1.96 11.52
CA ALA A 64 -1.13 -3.24 10.80
C ALA A 64 -2.56 -3.78 10.59
N GLU A 65 -3.52 -3.39 11.43
CA GLU A 65 -4.92 -3.78 11.31
C GLU A 65 -5.71 -2.94 10.30
N VAL A 66 -5.13 -1.82 9.83
CA VAL A 66 -5.75 -0.95 8.82
C VAL A 66 -5.72 -1.63 7.46
N PRO A 67 -6.83 -1.64 6.71
CA PRO A 67 -6.88 -2.21 5.37
C PRO A 67 -5.77 -1.63 4.49
N ILE A 68 -5.10 -2.47 3.71
CA ILE A 68 -3.99 -2.04 2.87
C ILE A 68 -4.39 -0.94 1.88
N VAL A 69 -5.62 -0.99 1.38
CA VAL A 69 -6.19 0.02 0.47
C VAL A 69 -6.35 1.36 1.18
N GLU A 70 -6.78 1.38 2.44
CA GLU A 70 -6.87 2.61 3.21
C GLU A 70 -5.48 3.21 3.49
N ARG A 71 -4.47 2.36 3.75
CA ARG A 71 -3.08 2.82 3.89
C ARG A 71 -2.57 3.48 2.61
N LEU A 72 -2.90 2.93 1.43
CA LEU A 72 -2.58 3.54 0.13
C LEU A 72 -3.27 4.91 -0.01
N MET A 73 -4.57 5.01 0.30
CA MET A 73 -5.30 6.28 0.27
C MET A 73 -4.69 7.33 1.20
N ASN A 74 -4.30 6.90 2.41
CA ASN A 74 -3.67 7.81 3.38
C ASN A 74 -2.31 8.32 2.89
N LYS A 75 -1.58 7.53 2.09
CA LYS A 75 -0.31 7.97 1.47
C LYS A 75 -0.51 8.93 0.30
N LEU A 76 -1.64 8.86 -0.40
CA LEU A 76 -2.02 9.84 -1.43
C LEU A 76 -2.34 11.22 -0.85
N MET A 77 -2.83 11.27 0.41
CA MET A 77 -3.08 12.53 1.12
C MET A 77 -1.77 13.13 1.66
N ARG A 78 -1.01 13.78 0.80
CA ARG A 78 0.25 14.42 1.20
C ARG A 78 0.06 15.80 1.79
N PRO A 79 1.01 16.28 2.61
CA PRO A 79 1.06 17.67 3.03
C PRO A 79 1.06 18.62 1.83
N GLY A 80 0.37 19.75 1.95
CA GLY A 80 0.16 20.72 0.87
C GLY A 80 -1.28 20.68 0.36
N GLU A 81 -1.47 20.66 -0.95
CA GLU A 81 -2.78 20.81 -1.60
C GLU A 81 -3.77 19.67 -1.32
N ASN A 82 -3.29 18.46 -1.04
CA ASN A 82 -4.13 17.26 -0.85
C ASN A 82 -4.29 16.84 0.61
N MET A 83 -3.86 17.66 1.55
CA MET A 83 -3.99 17.37 2.98
C MET A 83 -5.46 17.21 3.37
N GLY A 84 -5.79 16.09 4.03
CA GLY A 84 -7.15 15.80 4.52
C GLY A 84 -8.20 15.47 3.44
N LYS A 85 -7.86 15.50 2.16
CA LYS A 85 -8.80 15.21 1.06
C LYS A 85 -8.99 13.69 0.85
N LYS A 86 -9.46 12.98 1.89
CA LYS A 86 -9.60 11.51 1.84
C LYS A 86 -10.62 11.05 0.80
N HIS A 87 -11.69 11.80 0.58
CA HIS A 87 -12.68 11.46 -0.44
C HIS A 87 -12.10 11.54 -1.86
N LEU A 88 -11.24 12.51 -2.12
CA LEU A 88 -10.51 12.60 -3.39
C LEU A 88 -9.59 11.39 -3.56
N ALA A 89 -8.80 11.05 -2.54
CA ALA A 89 -7.94 9.87 -2.54
C ALA A 89 -8.72 8.56 -2.74
N TYR A 90 -9.90 8.46 -2.14
CA TYR A 90 -10.82 7.33 -2.34
C TYR A 90 -11.22 7.18 -3.82
N ASN A 91 -11.65 8.27 -4.45
CA ASN A 91 -12.07 8.26 -5.85
C ASN A 91 -10.90 7.92 -6.78
N ILE A 92 -9.71 8.45 -6.52
CA ILE A 92 -8.49 8.14 -7.27
C ILE A 92 -8.19 6.63 -7.21
N VAL A 93 -8.15 6.04 -6.03
CA VAL A 93 -7.84 4.62 -5.87
C VAL A 93 -8.92 3.74 -6.50
N LYS A 94 -10.21 4.11 -6.35
CA LYS A 94 -11.32 3.38 -6.97
C LYS A 94 -11.18 3.31 -8.49
N LYS A 95 -10.93 4.46 -9.14
CA LYS A 95 -10.74 4.54 -10.58
C LYS A 95 -9.45 3.83 -11.03
N ALA A 96 -8.35 4.01 -10.29
CA ALA A 96 -7.10 3.32 -10.57
C ALA A 96 -7.27 1.79 -10.55
N PHE A 97 -8.05 1.24 -9.62
CA PHE A 97 -8.34 -0.20 -9.56
C PHE A 97 -9.17 -0.67 -10.76
N GLU A 98 -10.12 0.14 -11.23
CA GLU A 98 -10.87 -0.15 -12.46
C GLU A 98 -9.94 -0.20 -13.68
N LEU A 99 -8.98 0.75 -13.79
CA LEU A 99 -7.98 0.77 -14.85
C LEU A 99 -7.02 -0.42 -14.78
N ILE A 100 -6.57 -0.81 -13.57
CA ILE A 100 -5.73 -2.00 -13.38
C ILE A 100 -6.46 -3.25 -13.89
N TYR A 101 -7.73 -3.41 -13.54
CA TYR A 101 -8.51 -4.55 -14.00
C TYR A 101 -8.68 -4.56 -15.52
N LEU A 102 -8.96 -3.41 -16.12
CA LEU A 102 -9.11 -3.29 -17.58
C LEU A 102 -7.81 -3.63 -18.33
N LYS A 103 -6.64 -3.23 -17.76
CA LYS A 103 -5.33 -3.49 -18.39
C LYS A 103 -4.82 -4.91 -18.14
N THR A 104 -5.09 -5.51 -16.97
CA THR A 104 -4.48 -6.79 -16.56
C THR A 104 -5.44 -7.97 -16.53
N GLY A 105 -6.76 -7.73 -16.44
CA GLY A 105 -7.77 -8.78 -16.24
C GLY A 105 -7.70 -9.48 -14.87
N GLN A 106 -6.76 -9.08 -13.98
CA GLN A 106 -6.55 -9.68 -12.67
C GLN A 106 -7.24 -8.87 -11.56
N ASN A 107 -7.43 -9.50 -10.40
CA ASN A 107 -7.94 -8.77 -9.24
C ASN A 107 -6.96 -7.67 -8.83
N PRO A 108 -7.37 -6.37 -8.83
CA PRO A 108 -6.51 -5.24 -8.50
C PRO A 108 -5.86 -5.33 -7.12
N LEU A 109 -6.55 -5.96 -6.15
CA LEU A 109 -5.97 -6.21 -4.82
C LEU A 109 -4.75 -7.12 -4.88
N GLN A 110 -4.79 -8.18 -5.69
CA GLN A 110 -3.66 -9.09 -5.87
C GLN A 110 -2.49 -8.37 -6.56
N VAL A 111 -2.78 -7.55 -7.55
CA VAL A 111 -1.76 -6.74 -8.25
C VAL A 111 -1.10 -5.75 -7.28
N LEU A 112 -1.90 -5.07 -6.43
CA LEU A 112 -1.38 -4.18 -5.39
C LEU A 112 -0.49 -4.91 -4.38
N VAL A 113 -0.90 -6.08 -3.91
CA VAL A 113 -0.10 -6.87 -2.95
C VAL A 113 1.25 -7.24 -3.56
N ARG A 114 1.27 -7.72 -4.81
CA ARG A 114 2.53 -8.02 -5.53
C ARG A 114 3.40 -6.78 -5.71
N ALA A 115 2.80 -5.65 -6.06
CA ALA A 115 3.53 -4.39 -6.19
C ALA A 115 4.19 -3.97 -4.87
N ILE A 116 3.50 -4.13 -3.74
CA ILE A 116 4.06 -3.83 -2.42
C ILE A 116 5.21 -4.78 -2.08
N GLU A 117 5.06 -6.08 -2.33
CA GLU A 117 6.11 -7.08 -2.07
C GLU A 117 7.38 -6.78 -2.88
N ASN A 118 7.23 -6.44 -4.16
CA ASN A 118 8.35 -6.12 -5.04
C ASN A 118 9.01 -4.79 -4.69
N ALA A 119 8.23 -3.78 -4.30
CA ALA A 119 8.71 -2.43 -3.98
C ALA A 119 9.22 -2.27 -2.53
N ALA A 120 9.06 -3.27 -1.66
CA ALA A 120 9.42 -3.19 -0.25
C ALA A 120 10.93 -3.42 -0.05
N PRO A 121 11.75 -2.41 0.35
CA PRO A 121 13.17 -2.57 0.59
C PRO A 121 13.42 -3.42 1.83
N ARG A 122 14.51 -4.19 1.84
CA ARG A 122 14.89 -5.09 2.94
C ARG A 122 15.84 -4.42 3.93
N GLU A 123 16.76 -3.62 3.41
CA GLU A 123 17.81 -2.94 4.17
C GLU A 123 17.76 -1.44 3.91
N GLU A 124 18.10 -0.64 4.91
CA GLU A 124 18.30 0.80 4.79
C GLU A 124 19.50 1.23 5.62
N THR A 125 20.03 2.44 5.39
CA THR A 125 21.05 3.01 6.22
C THR A 125 20.46 3.82 7.36
N THR A 126 21.02 3.66 8.55
CA THR A 126 20.72 4.52 9.70
C THR A 126 21.96 5.30 10.09
N ARG A 127 21.74 6.49 10.66
CA ARG A 127 22.80 7.36 11.15
C ARG A 127 23.04 7.11 12.63
N ILE A 128 24.22 6.64 12.98
CA ILE A 128 24.66 6.44 14.36
C ILE A 128 25.70 7.50 14.69
N MET A 129 25.54 8.19 15.81
CA MET A 129 26.53 9.15 16.30
C MET A 129 27.39 8.48 17.35
N TYR A 130 28.70 8.50 17.13
CA TYR A 130 29.70 8.04 18.10
C TYR A 130 30.81 9.06 18.24
N GLY A 131 31.05 9.55 19.46
CA GLY A 131 32.06 10.55 19.75
C GLY A 131 31.95 11.87 18.96
N GLY A 132 30.73 12.30 18.60
CA GLY A 132 30.46 13.49 17.79
C GLY A 132 30.59 13.29 16.27
N ILE A 133 31.02 12.12 15.82
CA ILE A 133 31.12 11.75 14.41
C ILE A 133 29.91 10.90 14.04
N SER A 134 29.32 11.16 12.88
CA SER A 134 28.18 10.38 12.37
C SER A 134 28.63 9.33 11.36
N TYR A 135 28.23 8.09 11.63
CA TYR A 135 28.45 6.95 10.75
C TYR A 135 27.13 6.46 10.14
N HIS A 136 27.14 6.12 8.88
CA HIS A 136 26.03 5.46 8.22
C HIS A 136 26.26 3.95 8.28
N VAL A 137 25.33 3.23 8.90
CA VAL A 137 25.39 1.78 9.08
C VAL A 137 24.16 1.15 8.46
N SER A 138 24.35 0.06 7.74
CA SER A 138 23.27 -0.74 7.17
C SER A 138 22.50 -1.47 8.28
N VAL A 139 21.17 -1.40 8.22
CA VAL A 139 20.26 -2.09 9.15
C VAL A 139 19.07 -2.71 8.40
N ASP A 140 18.56 -3.82 8.95
CA ASP A 140 17.35 -4.44 8.44
C ASP A 140 16.12 -3.59 8.74
N ILE A 141 15.22 -3.47 7.76
CA ILE A 141 13.99 -2.70 7.90
C ILE A 141 12.90 -3.56 8.52
N SER A 142 12.19 -3.01 9.53
CA SER A 142 11.03 -3.69 10.11
C SER A 142 9.92 -3.90 9.06
N PRO A 143 9.19 -5.02 9.07
CA PRO A 143 8.17 -5.32 8.06
C PRO A 143 7.11 -4.25 7.89
N MET A 144 6.69 -3.59 8.98
CA MET A 144 5.73 -2.49 8.92
C MET A 144 6.28 -1.28 8.16
N ARG A 145 7.55 -0.93 8.39
CA ARG A 145 8.23 0.18 7.70
C ARG A 145 8.46 -0.16 6.22
N ARG A 146 8.77 -1.42 5.89
CA ARG A 146 8.89 -1.90 4.51
C ARG A 146 7.62 -1.60 3.70
N ILE A 147 6.44 -1.93 4.25
CA ILE A 147 5.15 -1.64 3.61
C ILE A 147 4.91 -0.13 3.49
N ASP A 148 5.24 0.65 4.51
CA ASP A 148 5.07 2.10 4.48
C ASP A 148 5.95 2.79 3.45
N LEU A 149 7.18 2.32 3.26
CA LEU A 149 8.10 2.80 2.23
C LEU A 149 7.61 2.42 0.84
N ALA A 150 7.21 1.17 0.63
CA ALA A 150 6.64 0.72 -0.64
C ALA A 150 5.43 1.56 -1.07
N LEU A 151 4.46 1.75 -0.16
CA LEU A 151 3.29 2.58 -0.43
C LEU A 151 3.66 4.04 -0.72
N ARG A 152 4.68 4.59 -0.01
CA ARG A 152 5.18 5.93 -0.26
C ARG A 152 5.76 6.04 -1.66
N HIS A 153 6.64 5.14 -2.04
CA HIS A 153 7.30 5.19 -3.35
C HIS A 153 6.30 5.02 -4.51
N LEU A 154 5.31 4.13 -4.37
CA LEU A 154 4.22 3.98 -5.35
C LEU A 154 3.43 5.28 -5.53
N THR A 155 3.08 5.96 -4.42
CA THR A 155 2.32 7.22 -4.50
C THR A 155 3.15 8.40 -4.98
N ASP A 156 4.46 8.42 -4.65
CA ASP A 156 5.38 9.44 -5.15
C ASP A 156 5.60 9.30 -6.64
N GLY A 157 5.87 8.08 -7.12
CA GLY A 157 6.04 7.80 -8.54
C GLY A 157 4.80 8.17 -9.37
N ALA A 158 3.59 7.87 -8.86
CA ALA A 158 2.36 8.26 -9.51
C ALA A 158 2.19 9.79 -9.57
N ARG A 159 2.54 10.50 -8.50
CA ARG A 159 2.48 11.97 -8.45
C ARG A 159 3.45 12.60 -9.43
N ASP A 160 4.70 12.15 -9.42
CA ASP A 160 5.75 12.70 -10.29
C ASP A 160 5.41 12.51 -11.77
N LYS A 161 4.78 11.37 -12.12
CA LYS A 161 4.27 11.11 -13.47
C LYS A 161 3.08 12.00 -13.86
N ALA A 162 2.20 12.32 -12.91
CA ALA A 162 1.00 13.11 -13.19
C ALA A 162 1.27 14.62 -13.15
N PHE A 163 2.32 15.07 -12.45
CA PHE A 163 2.60 16.48 -12.28
C PHE A 163 3.07 17.12 -13.61
N ASN A 164 2.42 18.20 -14.04
CA ASN A 164 2.66 18.89 -15.31
C ASN A 164 2.57 18.03 -16.59
N ASN A 165 1.90 16.89 -16.52
CA ASN A 165 1.68 16.01 -17.65
C ASN A 165 0.18 15.89 -17.95
N PRO A 166 -0.23 15.57 -19.18
CA PRO A 166 -1.63 15.37 -19.56
C PRO A 166 -2.23 14.08 -18.98
N ILE A 167 -1.44 13.27 -18.26
CA ILE A 167 -1.84 11.99 -17.67
C ILE A 167 -2.56 12.26 -16.35
N THR A 168 -3.69 11.60 -16.13
CA THR A 168 -4.43 11.72 -14.86
C THR A 168 -3.70 10.95 -13.74
N ILE A 169 -3.89 11.38 -12.49
CA ILE A 169 -3.29 10.72 -11.33
C ILE A 169 -3.76 9.26 -11.18
N GLU A 170 -5.00 8.97 -11.59
CA GLU A 170 -5.57 7.63 -11.58
C GLU A 170 -4.85 6.70 -12.55
N GLU A 171 -4.55 7.20 -13.76
CA GLU A 171 -3.80 6.45 -14.77
C GLU A 171 -2.35 6.25 -14.35
N ALA A 172 -1.70 7.32 -13.88
CA ALA A 172 -0.32 7.26 -13.40
C ALA A 172 -0.17 6.26 -12.24
N LEU A 173 -1.12 6.25 -11.29
CA LEU A 173 -1.12 5.29 -10.18
C LEU A 173 -1.34 3.85 -10.66
N ALA A 174 -2.27 3.64 -11.60
CA ALA A 174 -2.52 2.32 -12.15
C ALA A 174 -1.29 1.77 -12.88
N GLU A 175 -0.62 2.59 -13.69
CA GLU A 175 0.60 2.20 -14.41
C GLU A 175 1.76 1.89 -13.44
N GLU A 176 1.93 2.71 -12.42
CA GLU A 176 2.97 2.50 -11.42
C GLU A 176 2.76 1.19 -10.64
N ILE A 177 1.52 0.89 -10.23
CA ILE A 177 1.18 -0.37 -9.54
C ILE A 177 1.41 -1.58 -10.48
N ILE A 178 1.02 -1.50 -11.76
CA ILE A 178 1.24 -2.57 -12.73
C ILE A 178 2.74 -2.80 -12.97
N ALA A 179 3.51 -1.73 -13.22
CA ALA A 179 4.94 -1.82 -13.43
C ALA A 179 5.66 -2.42 -12.21
N ALA A 180 5.32 -1.96 -11.00
CA ALA A 180 5.87 -2.51 -9.76
C ALA A 180 5.48 -3.97 -9.53
N SER A 181 4.26 -4.38 -9.88
CA SER A 181 3.82 -5.78 -9.76
C SER A 181 4.59 -6.74 -10.67
N ASN A 182 5.03 -6.25 -11.81
CA ASN A 182 5.85 -6.98 -12.79
C ASN A 182 7.37 -6.86 -12.51
N ASN A 183 7.74 -6.14 -11.44
CA ASN A 183 9.14 -5.83 -11.12
C ASN A 183 9.87 -5.11 -12.27
N ASP A 184 9.17 -4.24 -13.01
CA ASP A 184 9.74 -3.49 -14.12
C ASP A 184 10.63 -2.35 -13.56
N PRO A 185 11.89 -2.23 -14.02
CA PRO A 185 12.79 -1.14 -13.63
C PRO A 185 12.30 0.26 -14.05
N LYS A 186 11.28 0.36 -14.90
CA LYS A 186 10.62 1.64 -15.20
C LYS A 186 9.79 2.19 -14.05
N SER A 187 9.41 1.35 -13.09
CA SER A 187 8.69 1.79 -11.89
C SER A 187 9.60 2.62 -10.99
N TYR A 188 9.13 3.80 -10.60
CA TYR A 188 9.80 4.65 -9.61
C TYR A 188 10.01 3.91 -8.28
N ALA A 189 9.01 3.14 -7.84
CA ALA A 189 9.07 2.40 -6.60
C ALA A 189 10.19 1.34 -6.60
N ILE A 190 10.36 0.63 -7.72
CA ILE A 190 11.44 -0.36 -7.87
C ILE A 190 12.80 0.32 -7.91
N GLN A 191 12.95 1.40 -8.68
CA GLN A 191 14.19 2.19 -8.74
C GLN A 191 14.60 2.68 -7.34
N LYS A 192 13.67 3.23 -6.58
CA LYS A 192 13.94 3.70 -5.22
C LYS A 192 14.29 2.59 -4.25
N LYS A 193 13.67 1.44 -4.35
CA LYS A 193 14.06 0.25 -3.59
C LYS A 193 15.51 -0.13 -3.87
N GLU A 194 15.88 -0.28 -5.14
CA GLU A 194 17.24 -0.65 -5.56
C GLU A 194 18.28 0.39 -5.12
N GLU A 195 17.94 1.68 -5.20
CA GLU A 195 18.79 2.76 -4.72
C GLU A 195 19.07 2.63 -3.21
N ILE A 196 18.02 2.43 -2.39
CA ILE A 196 18.14 2.29 -0.95
C ILE A 196 18.97 1.06 -0.59
N GLU A 197 18.70 -0.09 -1.20
CA GLU A 197 19.43 -1.34 -0.95
C GLU A 197 20.89 -1.24 -1.41
N ARG A 198 21.18 -0.56 -2.52
CA ARG A 198 22.54 -0.31 -3.00
C ARG A 198 23.34 0.56 -2.03
N ILE A 199 22.72 1.63 -1.49
CA ILE A 199 23.36 2.50 -0.50
C ILE A 199 23.61 1.71 0.80
N ALA A 200 22.64 0.89 1.22
CA ALA A 200 22.78 0.04 2.39
C ALA A 200 23.95 -0.96 2.24
N LEU A 201 24.07 -1.56 1.07
CA LEU A 201 25.15 -2.49 0.77
C LEU A 201 26.53 -1.84 0.85
N SER A 202 26.66 -0.56 0.42
CA SER A 202 27.92 0.19 0.50
C SER A 202 28.28 0.65 1.91
N SER A 203 27.33 0.59 2.85
CA SER A 203 27.47 1.04 4.25
C SER A 203 27.59 -0.13 5.25
N ARG A 204 27.83 -1.33 4.78
CA ARG A 204 28.07 -2.52 5.60
C ARG A 204 29.45 -2.52 6.23
#